data_ac638b3b98a50c477eea370521150412
#
_entry.id   ac638b3b98a50c477eea370521150412
#
_cell.length_a   1.000
_cell.length_b   1.000
_cell.length_c   1.000
_cell.angle_alpha   90.00
_cell.angle_beta   90.00
_cell.angle_gamma   90.00
#
_symmetry.space_group_name_H-M   'P 1'
#
loop_
_entity.id
_entity.type
_entity.pdbx_description
1 polymer ?
#
loop_
_entity_poly.entity_id
_entity_poly.type
_entity_poly.pdbx_seq_one_letter_code
_entity_poly.pdbx_strand_id
1 'polypeptide(L)'
;ILIISKCPTHPTDAGNRWWILSQAEMFMSLGHDVYFLYVSEMPLRQNPKAYFESLELTKKYWGDRYNLFTVSKLQKIKMTLIKYYRKNFCHGFYQVDDQYPYGLENIVNKLDEQIHFDVCVINYYYLSRLFDFIHIPKKAIATHDCIAYKNLKVGTPTMCITADTEAKAMQRCPHIFALQEVEAGYFQLLSPNSEVYNLYGKYEYHPQPVVGNHNLLFLSGNNEFNQNG
;
A
#
# COMPACT_ATOMS: atom_id res chain seq x y z
N ILE A 1 -4.77 -11.17 -12.35
CA ILE A 1 -3.96 -10.49 -11.32
C ILE A 1 -4.90 -9.99 -10.22
N LEU A 2 -4.56 -10.23 -8.95
CA LEU A 2 -5.23 -9.64 -7.80
C LEU A 2 -4.36 -8.54 -7.19
N ILE A 3 -4.85 -7.30 -7.14
CA ILE A 3 -4.22 -6.19 -6.44
C ILE A 3 -4.93 -5.96 -5.11
N ILE A 4 -4.18 -5.93 -4.01
CA ILE A 4 -4.72 -5.73 -2.66
C ILE A 4 -4.12 -4.47 -2.06
N SER A 5 -4.96 -3.59 -1.49
CA SER A 5 -4.51 -2.36 -0.86
C SER A 5 -5.39 -1.93 0.31
N LYS A 6 -4.77 -1.27 1.30
CA LYS A 6 -5.47 -0.51 2.35
C LYS A 6 -5.87 0.91 1.90
N CYS A 7 -5.42 1.33 0.73
CA CYS A 7 -5.82 2.61 0.12
C CYS A 7 -6.82 2.34 -1.00
N PRO A 8 -7.93 3.07 -1.07
CA PRO A 8 -8.82 3.04 -2.23
C PRO A 8 -8.12 3.69 -3.43
N THR A 9 -8.57 3.40 -4.66
CA THR A 9 -7.98 4.01 -5.87
C THR A 9 -8.60 5.36 -6.22
N HIS A 10 -9.79 5.67 -5.70
CA HIS A 10 -10.51 6.91 -6.01
C HIS A 10 -10.96 7.65 -4.75
N PRO A 11 -11.08 9.01 -4.87
CA PRO A 11 -10.60 9.85 -5.97
C PRO A 11 -9.07 9.78 -6.10
N THR A 12 -8.53 10.09 -7.27
CA THR A 12 -7.07 10.05 -7.56
C THR A 12 -6.34 11.33 -7.11
N ASP A 13 -6.73 11.86 -5.96
CA ASP A 13 -6.26 13.12 -5.38
C ASP A 13 -5.01 12.97 -4.49
N ALA A 14 -4.49 11.75 -4.35
CA ALA A 14 -3.31 11.43 -3.57
C ALA A 14 -2.34 10.55 -4.37
N GLY A 15 -1.04 10.77 -4.21
CA GLY A 15 -0.01 10.07 -4.98
C GLY A 15 -0.07 8.54 -4.85
N ASN A 16 -0.37 8.02 -3.66
CA ASN A 16 -0.52 6.58 -3.46
C ASN A 16 -1.74 5.99 -4.18
N ARG A 17 -2.87 6.70 -4.22
CA ARG A 17 -4.09 6.27 -4.94
C ARG A 17 -3.85 6.24 -6.44
N TRP A 18 -3.26 7.31 -6.96
CA TRP A 18 -2.86 7.41 -8.34
C TRP A 18 -1.89 6.30 -8.74
N TRP A 19 -0.88 6.04 -7.89
CA TRP A 19 0.11 4.99 -8.15
C TRP A 19 -0.52 3.59 -8.23
N ILE A 20 -1.38 3.23 -7.26
CA ILE A 20 -2.08 1.94 -7.26
C ILE A 20 -2.92 1.78 -8.53
N LEU A 21 -3.63 2.84 -8.92
CA LEU A 21 -4.45 2.84 -10.13
C LEU A 21 -3.58 2.71 -11.39
N SER A 22 -2.53 3.52 -11.50
CA SER A 22 -1.59 3.50 -12.64
C SER A 22 -0.94 2.13 -12.82
N GLN A 23 -0.56 1.46 -11.73
CA GLN A 23 -0.05 0.09 -11.76
C GLN A 23 -1.11 -0.88 -12.32
N ALA A 24 -2.35 -0.78 -11.87
CA ALA A 24 -3.44 -1.61 -12.36
C ALA A 24 -3.71 -1.37 -13.86
N GLU A 25 -3.79 -0.11 -14.27
CA GLU A 25 -4.01 0.27 -15.66
C GLU A 25 -2.87 -0.18 -16.59
N MET A 26 -1.63 -0.15 -16.10
CA MET A 26 -0.49 -0.72 -16.81
C MET A 26 -0.68 -2.22 -17.06
N PHE A 27 -1.04 -3.00 -16.04
CA PHE A 27 -1.30 -4.43 -16.22
C PHE A 27 -2.48 -4.68 -17.17
N MET A 28 -3.57 -3.91 -17.05
CA MET A 28 -4.70 -4.00 -17.99
C MET A 28 -4.29 -3.66 -19.42
N SER A 29 -3.43 -2.66 -19.62
CA SER A 29 -2.92 -2.30 -20.96
C SER A 29 -2.05 -3.38 -21.60
N LEU A 30 -1.46 -4.26 -20.80
CA LEU A 30 -0.72 -5.44 -21.23
C LEU A 30 -1.62 -6.67 -21.48
N GLY A 31 -2.95 -6.51 -21.37
CA GLY A 31 -3.92 -7.57 -21.64
C GLY A 31 -4.24 -8.47 -20.44
N HIS A 32 -3.86 -8.08 -19.22
CA HIS A 32 -4.19 -8.86 -18.03
C HIS A 32 -5.56 -8.50 -17.46
N ASP A 33 -6.28 -9.49 -16.98
CA ASP A 33 -7.46 -9.29 -16.14
C ASP A 33 -7.02 -8.92 -14.72
N VAL A 34 -7.41 -7.72 -14.28
CA VAL A 34 -7.00 -7.17 -12.98
C VAL A 34 -8.22 -7.01 -12.07
N TYR A 35 -8.12 -7.55 -10.88
CA TYR A 35 -9.10 -7.43 -9.79
C TYR A 35 -8.52 -6.63 -8.65
N PHE A 36 -9.36 -5.87 -7.97
CA PHE A 36 -8.95 -5.03 -6.85
C PHE A 36 -9.68 -5.44 -5.56
N LEU A 37 -8.92 -5.76 -4.53
CA LEU A 37 -9.42 -5.99 -3.19
C LEU A 37 -9.03 -4.83 -2.26
N TYR A 38 -10.01 -4.04 -1.89
CA TYR A 38 -9.83 -2.97 -0.92
C TYR A 38 -9.97 -3.51 0.50
N VAL A 39 -8.91 -3.35 1.31
CA VAL A 39 -8.89 -3.70 2.74
C VAL A 39 -9.23 -2.46 3.54
N SER A 40 -10.50 -2.32 3.91
CA SER A 40 -11.02 -1.16 4.59
C SER A 40 -10.93 -1.26 6.10
N GLU A 41 -10.29 -0.27 6.71
CA GLU A 41 -10.24 -0.10 8.17
C GLU A 41 -11.18 1.01 8.62
N MET A 42 -12.27 1.31 8.03
CA MET A 42 -13.20 2.41 8.36
C MET A 42 -12.69 3.31 9.52
N PRO A 43 -12.11 4.47 9.24
CA PRO A 43 -11.43 5.26 10.27
C PRO A 43 -12.43 5.80 11.29
N LEU A 44 -12.11 5.64 12.57
CA LEU A 44 -12.93 6.17 13.67
C LEU A 44 -12.92 7.71 13.74
N ARG A 45 -11.99 8.38 13.06
CA ARG A 45 -11.74 9.82 13.16
C ARG A 45 -11.74 10.58 11.82
N GLN A 46 -11.96 9.93 10.69
CA GLN A 46 -12.05 10.62 9.39
C GLN A 46 -13.48 11.06 9.12
N ASN A 47 -13.62 12.08 8.24
CA ASN A 47 -14.91 12.50 7.74
C ASN A 47 -15.65 11.30 7.11
N PRO A 48 -16.75 10.82 7.70
CA PRO A 48 -17.46 9.65 7.17
C PRO A 48 -17.91 9.85 5.72
N LYS A 49 -18.29 11.08 5.35
CA LYS A 49 -18.73 11.42 3.99
C LYS A 49 -17.62 11.16 2.96
N ALA A 50 -16.42 11.67 3.19
CA ALA A 50 -15.29 11.48 2.28
C ALA A 50 -14.88 9.99 2.17
N TYR A 51 -14.99 9.24 3.27
CA TYR A 51 -14.74 7.80 3.25
C TYR A 51 -15.76 7.07 2.36
N PHE A 52 -17.06 7.30 2.54
CA PHE A 52 -18.10 6.64 1.75
C PHE A 52 -18.04 7.06 0.27
N GLU A 53 -17.79 8.33 -0.01
CA GLU A 53 -17.58 8.83 -1.36
C GLU A 53 -16.42 8.12 -2.07
N SER A 54 -15.29 8.00 -1.39
CA SER A 54 -14.12 7.28 -1.92
C SER A 54 -14.41 5.79 -2.19
N LEU A 55 -15.16 5.15 -1.31
CA LEU A 55 -15.57 3.76 -1.46
C LEU A 55 -16.47 3.58 -2.69
N GLU A 56 -17.49 4.44 -2.85
CA GLU A 56 -18.42 4.40 -3.98
C GLU A 56 -17.71 4.70 -5.32
N LEU A 57 -16.83 5.70 -5.35
CA LEU A 57 -16.06 6.02 -6.56
C LEU A 57 -15.12 4.86 -6.95
N THR A 58 -14.44 4.26 -5.98
CA THR A 58 -13.58 3.08 -6.24
C THR A 58 -14.42 1.92 -6.77
N LYS A 59 -15.54 1.60 -6.13
CA LYS A 59 -16.46 0.55 -6.57
C LYS A 59 -17.00 0.80 -7.97
N LYS A 60 -17.37 2.04 -8.28
CA LYS A 60 -17.88 2.44 -9.60
C LYS A 60 -16.83 2.21 -10.70
N TYR A 61 -15.58 2.53 -10.44
CA TYR A 61 -14.49 2.34 -11.41
C TYR A 61 -14.23 0.85 -11.68
N TRP A 62 -14.14 0.04 -10.61
CA TRP A 62 -13.76 -1.36 -10.72
C TRP A 62 -14.91 -2.30 -11.14
N GLY A 63 -16.17 -1.90 -10.92
CA GLY A 63 -17.35 -2.71 -11.24
C GLY A 63 -17.31 -4.10 -10.59
N ASP A 64 -17.51 -5.13 -11.40
CA ASP A 64 -17.51 -6.53 -10.95
C ASP A 64 -16.14 -7.06 -10.52
N ARG A 65 -15.07 -6.32 -10.83
CA ARG A 65 -13.69 -6.63 -10.42
C ARG A 65 -13.34 -6.04 -9.05
N TYR A 66 -14.30 -5.36 -8.41
CA TYR A 66 -14.14 -4.78 -7.08
C TYR A 66 -14.50 -5.77 -5.99
N ASN A 67 -13.61 -5.90 -5.01
CA ASN A 67 -13.85 -6.66 -3.79
C ASN A 67 -13.55 -5.82 -2.56
N LEU A 68 -14.28 -6.05 -1.48
CA LEU A 68 -14.13 -5.31 -0.22
C LEU A 68 -13.97 -6.26 0.94
N PHE A 69 -12.89 -6.08 1.68
CA PHE A 69 -12.72 -6.64 3.01
C PHE A 69 -12.84 -5.53 4.06
N THR A 70 -13.71 -5.68 5.03
CA THR A 70 -13.86 -4.70 6.11
C THR A 70 -13.37 -5.29 7.42
N VAL A 71 -12.39 -4.62 8.03
CA VAL A 71 -11.84 -5.01 9.34
C VAL A 71 -12.94 -4.94 10.42
N SER A 72 -13.16 -6.03 11.12
CA SER A 72 -14.20 -6.14 12.13
C SER A 72 -13.98 -5.22 13.34
N LYS A 73 -15.03 -4.89 14.08
CA LYS A 73 -14.95 -4.07 15.31
C LYS A 73 -14.01 -4.71 16.35
N LEU A 74 -14.07 -6.03 16.53
CA LEU A 74 -13.21 -6.75 17.47
C LEU A 74 -11.73 -6.65 17.08
N GLN A 75 -11.42 -6.79 15.80
CA GLN A 75 -10.05 -6.61 15.32
C GLN A 75 -9.55 -5.19 15.53
N LYS A 76 -10.39 -4.17 15.31
CA LYS A 76 -10.01 -2.77 15.58
C LYS A 76 -9.71 -2.54 17.06
N ILE A 77 -10.49 -3.13 17.97
CA ILE A 77 -10.21 -3.07 19.41
C ILE A 77 -8.86 -3.73 19.70
N LYS A 78 -8.60 -4.93 19.16
CA LYS A 78 -7.31 -5.63 19.31
C LYS A 78 -6.15 -4.78 18.80
N MET A 79 -6.27 -4.21 17.61
CA MET A 79 -5.24 -3.32 17.04
C MET A 79 -4.99 -2.08 17.89
N THR A 80 -6.06 -1.52 18.50
CA THR A 80 -5.97 -0.38 19.42
C THR A 80 -5.21 -0.76 20.69
N LEU A 81 -5.49 -1.93 21.26
CA LEU A 81 -4.78 -2.44 22.44
C LEU A 81 -3.30 -2.70 22.12
N ILE A 82 -2.99 -3.27 20.96
CA ILE A 82 -1.61 -3.45 20.49
C ILE A 82 -0.91 -2.10 20.37
N LYS A 83 -1.56 -1.10 19.75
CA LYS A 83 -1.01 0.26 19.65
C LYS A 83 -0.69 0.85 21.03
N TYR A 84 -1.62 0.71 21.99
CA TYR A 84 -1.39 1.16 23.35
C TYR A 84 -0.20 0.45 24.01
N TYR A 85 -0.12 -0.88 23.88
CA TYR A 85 0.99 -1.67 24.40
C TYR A 85 2.34 -1.24 23.77
N ARG A 86 2.40 -1.15 22.45
CA ARG A 86 3.63 -0.75 21.75
C ARG A 86 4.09 0.65 22.16
N LYS A 87 3.15 1.59 22.27
CA LYS A 87 3.46 2.96 22.68
C LYS A 87 4.06 3.02 24.10
N ASN A 88 3.49 2.28 25.03
CA ASN A 88 3.86 2.43 26.44
C ASN A 88 4.96 1.48 26.90
N PHE A 89 5.12 0.32 26.26
CA PHE A 89 6.04 -0.73 26.70
C PHE A 89 7.12 -1.09 25.67
N CYS A 90 7.00 -0.65 24.43
CA CYS A 90 7.94 -0.93 23.34
C CYS A 90 8.49 0.35 22.71
N HIS A 91 8.57 1.46 23.43
CA HIS A 91 9.07 2.75 22.94
C HIS A 91 8.45 3.23 21.62
N GLY A 92 7.21 2.81 21.31
CA GLY A 92 6.51 3.15 20.07
C GLY A 92 6.93 2.32 18.84
N PHE A 93 7.78 1.31 18.99
CA PHE A 93 8.15 0.42 17.89
C PHE A 93 7.10 -0.66 17.67
N TYR A 94 6.64 -0.77 16.42
CA TYR A 94 5.64 -1.72 15.95
C TYR A 94 6.29 -2.89 15.22
N GLN A 95 5.58 -4.02 15.20
CA GLN A 95 5.90 -5.15 14.33
C GLN A 95 5.01 -5.09 13.08
N VAL A 96 5.51 -5.59 11.95
CA VAL A 96 4.75 -5.57 10.69
C VAL A 96 3.39 -6.27 10.80
N ASP A 97 3.33 -7.34 11.60
CA ASP A 97 2.13 -8.16 11.76
C ASP A 97 1.11 -7.60 12.77
N ASP A 98 1.46 -6.54 13.52
CA ASP A 98 0.57 -5.93 14.50
C ASP A 98 -0.74 -5.40 13.90
N GLN A 99 -0.71 -5.08 12.61
CA GLN A 99 -1.86 -4.51 11.89
C GLN A 99 -2.43 -5.46 10.83
N TYR A 100 -2.05 -6.74 10.87
CA TYR A 100 -2.60 -7.71 9.93
C TYR A 100 -4.08 -8.00 10.25
N PRO A 101 -5.00 -7.85 9.29
CA PRO A 101 -6.41 -8.10 9.50
C PRO A 101 -6.73 -9.57 9.26
N TYR A 102 -6.82 -10.35 10.34
CA TYR A 102 -7.16 -11.77 10.27
C TYR A 102 -8.50 -12.01 9.58
N GLY A 103 -8.56 -13.07 8.77
CA GLY A 103 -9.71 -13.41 7.92
C GLY A 103 -9.61 -12.84 6.51
N LEU A 104 -8.61 -11.98 6.23
CA LEU A 104 -8.30 -11.51 4.87
C LEU A 104 -7.93 -12.70 3.97
N GLU A 105 -7.16 -13.64 4.49
CA GLU A 105 -6.78 -14.87 3.81
C GLU A 105 -7.98 -15.69 3.34
N ASN A 106 -9.05 -15.77 4.13
CA ASN A 106 -10.25 -16.52 3.76
C ASN A 106 -10.96 -15.90 2.55
N ILE A 107 -11.00 -14.55 2.48
CA ILE A 107 -11.61 -13.84 1.35
C ILE A 107 -10.74 -14.02 0.11
N VAL A 108 -9.40 -13.90 0.24
CA VAL A 108 -8.48 -14.06 -0.89
C VAL A 108 -8.54 -15.48 -1.44
N ASN A 109 -8.50 -16.51 -0.58
CA ASN A 109 -8.58 -17.89 -1.01
C ASN A 109 -9.91 -18.21 -1.70
N LYS A 110 -11.04 -17.69 -1.16
CA LYS A 110 -12.34 -17.84 -1.81
C LYS A 110 -12.42 -17.18 -3.19
N LEU A 111 -11.82 -16.00 -3.34
CA LEU A 111 -11.73 -15.34 -4.65
C LEU A 111 -10.84 -16.12 -5.61
N ASP A 112 -9.73 -16.66 -5.12
CA ASP A 112 -8.81 -17.46 -5.92
C ASP A 112 -9.44 -18.78 -6.39
N GLU A 113 -10.24 -19.44 -5.55
CA GLU A 113 -11.01 -20.63 -5.94
C GLU A 113 -12.01 -20.34 -7.10
N GLN A 114 -12.50 -19.11 -7.20
CA GLN A 114 -13.48 -18.73 -8.23
C GLN A 114 -12.82 -18.22 -9.52
N ILE A 115 -11.69 -17.51 -9.41
CA ILE A 115 -11.10 -16.74 -10.51
C ILE A 115 -9.77 -17.35 -10.97
N HIS A 116 -9.03 -18.04 -10.09
CA HIS A 116 -7.71 -18.61 -10.34
C HIS A 116 -6.67 -17.56 -10.73
N PHE A 117 -6.23 -16.79 -9.74
CA PHE A 117 -5.23 -15.74 -9.96
C PHE A 117 -3.82 -16.31 -10.19
N ASP A 118 -3.12 -15.81 -11.20
CA ASP A 118 -1.71 -16.12 -11.43
C ASP A 118 -0.77 -15.28 -10.53
N VAL A 119 -1.20 -14.06 -10.19
CA VAL A 119 -0.39 -13.07 -9.50
C VAL A 119 -1.19 -12.37 -8.42
N CYS A 120 -0.60 -12.24 -7.23
CA CYS A 120 -1.09 -11.38 -6.15
C CYS A 120 -0.09 -10.25 -5.87
N VAL A 121 -0.52 -9.00 -6.01
CA VAL A 121 0.26 -7.81 -5.68
C VAL A 121 -0.35 -7.12 -4.47
N ILE A 122 0.39 -7.01 -3.38
CA ILE A 122 -0.04 -6.19 -2.24
C ILE A 122 0.63 -4.81 -2.31
N ASN A 123 -0.16 -3.76 -2.10
CA ASN A 123 0.36 -2.41 -1.95
C ASN A 123 0.61 -2.11 -0.48
N TYR A 124 1.82 -1.70 -0.16
CA TYR A 124 2.41 -1.63 1.17
C TYR A 124 2.59 -3.00 1.85
N TYR A 125 3.73 -3.22 2.45
CA TYR A 125 4.11 -4.50 3.07
C TYR A 125 3.36 -4.85 4.37
N TYR A 126 2.51 -3.98 4.89
CA TYR A 126 1.71 -4.26 6.10
C TYR A 126 0.76 -5.46 5.98
N LEU A 127 0.48 -5.89 4.73
CA LEU A 127 -0.32 -7.07 4.44
C LEU A 127 0.54 -8.29 4.08
N SER A 128 1.88 -8.20 4.14
CA SER A 128 2.79 -9.27 3.67
C SER A 128 2.55 -10.62 4.33
N ARG A 129 2.04 -10.63 5.58
CA ARG A 129 1.66 -11.88 6.26
C ARG A 129 0.60 -12.69 5.50
N LEU A 130 -0.19 -12.06 4.64
CA LEU A 130 -1.14 -12.76 3.78
C LEU A 130 -0.45 -13.84 2.93
N PHE A 131 0.77 -13.60 2.50
CA PHE A 131 1.52 -14.53 1.67
C PHE A 131 1.86 -15.87 2.34
N ASP A 132 1.81 -15.92 3.67
CA ASP A 132 1.99 -17.17 4.44
C ASP A 132 0.75 -18.08 4.33
N PHE A 133 -0.40 -17.59 3.86
CA PHE A 133 -1.70 -18.27 3.90
C PHE A 133 -2.38 -18.47 2.54
N ILE A 134 -1.85 -17.87 1.47
CA ILE A 134 -2.43 -17.97 0.13
C ILE A 134 -1.56 -18.80 -0.81
N HIS A 135 -2.20 -19.45 -1.78
CA HIS A 135 -1.53 -20.35 -2.73
C HIS A 135 -1.36 -19.77 -4.13
N ILE A 136 -1.68 -18.47 -4.34
CA ILE A 136 -1.46 -17.81 -5.62
C ILE A 136 0.02 -17.91 -6.01
N PRO A 137 0.34 -18.39 -7.23
CA PRO A 137 1.69 -18.79 -7.60
C PRO A 137 2.74 -17.68 -7.53
N LYS A 138 2.40 -16.50 -8.03
CA LYS A 138 3.31 -15.35 -8.06
C LYS A 138 2.86 -14.29 -7.07
N LYS A 139 3.79 -13.82 -6.26
CA LYS A 139 3.53 -12.85 -5.19
C LYS A 139 4.46 -11.67 -5.33
N ALA A 140 3.93 -10.46 -5.22
CA ALA A 140 4.69 -9.23 -5.27
C ALA A 140 4.26 -8.22 -4.21
N ILE A 141 5.21 -7.45 -3.69
CA ILE A 141 4.97 -6.27 -2.86
C ILE A 141 5.26 -5.02 -3.68
N ALA A 142 4.29 -4.14 -3.83
CA ALA A 142 4.50 -2.79 -4.35
C ALA A 142 4.74 -1.86 -3.16
N THR A 143 5.96 -1.33 -3.06
CA THR A 143 6.34 -0.39 -2.01
C THR A 143 5.94 1.04 -2.39
N HIS A 144 5.77 1.90 -1.38
CA HIS A 144 5.46 3.32 -1.61
C HIS A 144 6.47 4.23 -0.93
N ASP A 145 7.13 3.72 0.11
CA ASP A 145 8.11 4.44 0.93
C ASP A 145 9.02 3.44 1.67
N CYS A 146 10.23 3.88 2.02
CA CYS A 146 11.03 3.27 3.08
C CYS A 146 10.47 3.74 4.41
N ILE A 147 9.84 2.87 5.17
CA ILE A 147 9.09 3.26 6.39
C ILE A 147 9.94 3.12 7.65
N ALA A 148 10.97 2.27 7.64
CA ALA A 148 11.84 2.09 8.79
C ALA A 148 12.38 3.43 9.29
N TYR A 149 12.16 3.69 10.57
CA TYR A 149 12.56 4.91 11.27
C TYR A 149 11.96 6.23 10.74
N LYS A 150 11.02 6.17 9.80
CA LYS A 150 10.41 7.37 9.18
C LYS A 150 9.87 8.33 10.25
N ASN A 151 9.11 7.81 11.22
CA ASN A 151 8.51 8.63 12.26
C ASN A 151 9.50 9.19 13.27
N LEU A 152 10.67 8.55 13.47
CA LEU A 152 11.75 9.12 14.28
C LEU A 152 12.36 10.34 13.59
N LYS A 153 12.55 10.28 12.27
CA LYS A 153 13.13 11.38 11.50
C LYS A 153 12.27 12.64 11.53
N VAL A 154 10.95 12.49 11.65
CA VAL A 154 10.00 13.62 11.74
C VAL A 154 9.68 14.04 13.19
N GLY A 155 10.36 13.48 14.17
CA GLY A 155 10.14 13.84 15.58
C GLY A 155 8.82 13.33 16.19
N THR A 156 8.11 12.46 15.49
CA THR A 156 6.89 11.79 16.00
C THR A 156 7.16 10.31 16.22
N PRO A 157 7.61 9.90 17.41
CA PRO A 157 8.03 8.52 17.69
C PRO A 157 6.87 7.51 17.75
N THR A 158 5.66 7.91 17.36
CA THR A 158 4.50 7.03 17.34
C THR A 158 4.43 6.24 16.05
N MET A 159 4.19 4.93 16.13
CA MET A 159 4.07 4.04 14.98
C MET A 159 5.35 3.92 14.14
N CYS A 160 6.49 3.83 14.80
CA CYS A 160 7.77 3.57 14.15
C CYS A 160 7.98 2.06 13.98
N ILE A 161 8.65 1.67 12.91
CA ILE A 161 9.16 0.31 12.72
C ILE A 161 10.66 0.34 12.52
N THR A 162 11.32 -0.77 12.80
CA THR A 162 12.76 -0.97 12.58
C THR A 162 13.03 -1.57 11.21
N ALA A 163 14.27 -1.47 10.73
CA ALA A 163 14.69 -2.06 9.46
C ALA A 163 14.52 -3.59 9.44
N ASP A 164 14.78 -4.27 10.56
CA ASP A 164 14.58 -5.72 10.67
C ASP A 164 13.09 -6.11 10.60
N THR A 165 12.22 -5.27 11.13
CA THR A 165 10.76 -5.48 11.01
C THR A 165 10.31 -5.29 9.56
N GLU A 166 10.85 -4.31 8.86
CA GLU A 166 10.61 -4.08 7.44
C GLU A 166 11.19 -5.22 6.59
N ALA A 167 12.42 -5.66 6.88
CA ALA A 167 13.06 -6.81 6.24
C ALA A 167 12.21 -8.08 6.37
N LYS A 168 11.69 -8.37 7.56
CA LYS A 168 10.80 -9.52 7.79
C LYS A 168 9.58 -9.51 6.85
N ALA A 169 9.03 -8.33 6.59
CA ALA A 169 7.90 -8.20 5.66
C ALA A 169 8.32 -8.48 4.21
N MET A 170 9.46 -7.90 3.78
CA MET A 170 9.98 -8.02 2.41
C MET A 170 10.39 -9.46 2.10
N GLN A 171 11.03 -10.16 3.04
CA GLN A 171 11.51 -11.54 2.88
C GLN A 171 10.39 -12.58 2.67
N ARG A 172 9.12 -12.21 2.87
CA ARG A 172 7.96 -13.07 2.57
C ARG A 172 7.62 -13.12 1.09
N CYS A 173 8.30 -12.33 0.28
CA CYS A 173 7.90 -12.13 -1.10
C CYS A 173 9.09 -12.28 -2.06
N PRO A 174 8.95 -13.05 -3.15
CA PRO A 174 10.01 -13.19 -4.15
C PRO A 174 10.21 -11.96 -5.03
N HIS A 175 9.19 -11.09 -5.18
CA HIS A 175 9.25 -9.93 -6.06
C HIS A 175 8.84 -8.65 -5.33
N ILE A 176 9.65 -7.60 -5.47
CA ILE A 176 9.41 -6.29 -4.86
C ILE A 176 9.44 -5.23 -5.96
N PHE A 177 8.40 -4.41 -6.02
CA PHE A 177 8.30 -3.25 -6.92
C PHE A 177 8.57 -1.97 -6.13
N ALA A 178 9.69 -1.33 -6.39
CA ALA A 178 10.10 -0.08 -5.79
C ALA A 178 9.81 1.10 -6.71
N LEU A 179 9.53 2.27 -6.15
CA LEU A 179 9.26 3.50 -6.90
C LEU A 179 10.53 4.20 -7.40
N GLN A 180 11.65 4.01 -6.70
CA GLN A 180 12.90 4.73 -6.96
C GLN A 180 14.09 3.77 -6.84
N GLU A 181 15.15 4.05 -7.60
CA GLU A 181 16.38 3.23 -7.58
C GLU A 181 17.03 3.16 -6.20
N VAL A 182 17.04 4.28 -5.48
CA VAL A 182 17.61 4.34 -4.11
C VAL A 182 16.83 3.43 -3.16
N GLU A 183 15.50 3.44 -3.27
CA GLU A 183 14.63 2.54 -2.50
C GLU A 183 14.80 1.07 -2.91
N ALA A 184 14.95 0.82 -4.22
CA ALA A 184 15.22 -0.54 -4.71
C ALA A 184 16.51 -1.11 -4.12
N GLY A 185 17.59 -0.31 -4.09
CA GLY A 185 18.84 -0.69 -3.44
C GLY A 185 18.67 -1.00 -1.95
N TYR A 186 17.90 -0.19 -1.24
CA TYR A 186 17.58 -0.41 0.17
C TYR A 186 16.77 -1.72 0.38
N PHE A 187 15.72 -1.95 -0.41
CA PHE A 187 14.92 -3.17 -0.29
C PHE A 187 15.70 -4.42 -0.70
N GLN A 188 16.62 -4.31 -1.66
CA GLN A 188 17.52 -5.42 -2.01
C GLN A 188 18.43 -5.82 -0.85
N LEU A 189 18.90 -4.85 -0.05
CA LEU A 189 19.67 -5.13 1.17
C LEU A 189 18.81 -5.80 2.25
N LEU A 190 17.55 -5.38 2.41
CA LEU A 190 16.63 -5.97 3.38
C LEU A 190 16.17 -7.38 2.99
N SER A 191 16.08 -7.67 1.71
CA SER A 191 15.61 -8.96 1.17
C SER A 191 16.52 -9.46 0.05
N PRO A 192 17.71 -9.99 0.40
CA PRO A 192 18.73 -10.39 -0.59
C PRO A 192 18.28 -11.48 -1.57
N ASN A 193 17.30 -12.30 -1.15
CA ASN A 193 16.76 -13.41 -1.96
C ASN A 193 15.57 -13.00 -2.84
N SER A 194 15.11 -11.76 -2.74
CA SER A 194 14.02 -11.23 -3.57
C SER A 194 14.58 -10.52 -4.79
N GLU A 195 13.84 -10.57 -5.88
CA GLU A 195 14.09 -9.76 -7.07
C GLU A 195 13.41 -8.40 -6.89
N VAL A 196 14.20 -7.32 -6.91
CA VAL A 196 13.69 -5.97 -6.73
C VAL A 196 13.72 -5.23 -8.06
N TYR A 197 12.58 -4.71 -8.48
CA TYR A 197 12.39 -4.00 -9.73
C TYR A 197 11.96 -2.55 -9.48
N ASN A 198 12.50 -1.62 -10.26
CA ASN A 198 11.91 -0.28 -10.34
C ASN A 198 10.69 -0.31 -11.23
N LEU A 199 9.54 0.07 -10.69
CA LEU A 199 8.30 0.15 -11.43
C LEU A 199 7.77 1.58 -11.37
N TYR A 200 7.79 2.25 -12.52
CA TYR A 200 7.27 3.61 -12.66
C TYR A 200 5.83 3.59 -13.15
N GLY A 201 5.05 4.57 -12.73
CA GLY A 201 3.70 4.76 -13.25
C GLY A 201 3.73 5.16 -14.74
N LYS A 202 2.65 4.85 -15.45
CA LYS A 202 2.46 5.31 -16.82
C LYS A 202 2.21 6.82 -16.82
N TYR A 203 3.12 7.58 -17.44
CA TYR A 203 2.96 9.01 -17.66
C TYR A 203 2.73 9.28 -19.14
N GLU A 204 1.71 10.03 -19.45
CA GLU A 204 1.55 10.65 -20.75
C GLU A 204 2.24 12.03 -20.72
N TYR A 205 3.31 12.16 -21.46
CA TYR A 205 4.01 13.43 -21.56
C TYR A 205 3.27 14.36 -22.51
N HIS A 206 2.69 15.43 -21.97
CA HIS A 206 2.06 16.51 -22.75
C HIS A 206 2.99 17.72 -22.76
N PRO A 207 3.83 17.91 -23.79
CA PRO A 207 4.72 19.05 -23.85
C PRO A 207 3.91 20.35 -23.88
N GLN A 208 4.17 21.23 -22.92
CA GLN A 208 3.61 22.56 -22.90
C GLN A 208 4.64 23.54 -23.48
N PRO A 209 4.22 24.55 -24.27
CA PRO A 209 5.13 25.59 -24.71
C PRO A 209 5.69 26.33 -23.50
N VAL A 210 7.01 26.46 -23.42
CA VAL A 210 7.67 27.22 -22.37
C VAL A 210 7.36 28.70 -22.61
N VAL A 211 6.38 29.23 -21.90
CA VAL A 211 6.12 30.68 -21.89
C VAL A 211 7.07 31.26 -20.86
N GLY A 212 8.02 32.09 -21.34
CA GLY A 212 9.15 32.60 -20.59
C GLY A 212 8.80 33.54 -19.41
N ASN A 213 8.33 32.95 -18.31
CA ASN A 213 8.29 33.61 -17.02
C ASN A 213 9.24 32.83 -16.10
N HIS A 214 10.16 33.52 -15.45
CA HIS A 214 11.10 32.96 -14.47
C HIS A 214 10.39 32.60 -13.16
N ASN A 215 9.38 31.74 -13.24
CA ASN A 215 8.62 31.28 -12.09
C ASN A 215 9.15 29.95 -11.59
N LEU A 216 9.39 29.84 -10.28
CA LEU A 216 9.65 28.57 -9.61
C LEU A 216 8.31 27.97 -9.19
N LEU A 217 8.04 26.74 -9.65
CA LEU A 217 6.88 25.99 -9.23
C LEU A 217 7.32 24.87 -8.27
N PHE A 218 6.81 24.91 -7.05
CA PHE A 218 6.98 23.83 -6.08
C PHE A 218 5.69 23.03 -5.99
N LEU A 219 5.72 21.78 -6.47
CA LEU A 219 4.60 20.86 -6.39
C LEU A 219 4.79 19.92 -5.21
N SER A 220 3.92 19.99 -4.23
CA SER A 220 3.95 19.08 -3.08
C SER A 220 2.54 18.74 -2.60
N GLY A 221 2.38 17.56 -1.96
CA GLY A 221 1.15 17.23 -1.26
C GLY A 221 1.02 18.09 0.02
N ASN A 222 -0.21 18.42 0.40
CA ASN A 222 -0.49 19.17 1.63
C ASN A 222 -0.42 18.23 2.86
N ASN A 223 0.79 17.92 3.31
CA ASN A 223 1.06 17.10 4.48
C ASN A 223 2.12 17.79 5.37
N GLU A 224 2.24 17.34 6.63
CA GLU A 224 3.17 17.93 7.60
C GLU A 224 4.64 17.90 7.13
N PHE A 225 5.06 16.91 6.36
CA PHE A 225 6.42 16.82 5.83
C PHE A 225 6.73 17.94 4.86
N ASN A 226 5.77 18.26 3.98
CA ASN A 226 5.94 19.29 2.97
C ASN A 226 5.72 20.71 3.49
N GLN A 227 5.04 20.85 4.64
CA GLN A 227 4.81 22.15 5.30
C GLN A 227 5.97 22.58 6.19
N ASN A 228 6.74 21.63 6.74
CA ASN A 228 7.80 21.88 7.72
C ASN A 228 9.22 21.61 7.18
N GLY A 229 9.35 21.30 5.87
CA GLY A 229 10.61 21.02 5.16
C GLY A 229 11.33 22.24 4.62
#